data_aa5f60bda76e99ba2dc51c6b68b65075
#
_entry.id   aa5f60bda76e99ba2dc51c6b68b65075
#
_cell.length_a   1.000
_cell.length_b   1.000
_cell.length_c   1.000
_cell.angle_alpha   90.00
_cell.angle_beta   90.00
_cell.angle_gamma   90.00
#
_symmetry.space_group_name_H-M   'P 1'
#
loop_
_entity.id
_entity.type
_entity.pdbx_description
1 polymer ?
#
loop_
_entity_poly.entity_id
_entity_poly.type
_entity_poly.pdbx_seq_one_letter_code
_entity_poly.pdbx_strand_id
1 'polypeptide(L)'
;IGIHVEKKLDSFENGMLLSIIGECALAMDNNRNAKEKEMAAVLAKNEQLRANLLRAISHDLRTPLTAISGNAENVLMNYETLDADMREQIFKEIFDDSQWLIGIVENLLSVTRIEEGSMNFNMSIQLMDEVISEALAHIRQKRNRHDIEVYCEDELLLAKMDAKLIVQVIINLVENAIKYTPYGTSIRIVARKEAKAVAVSVI
;
A
#
# COMPACT_ATOMS: atom_id res chain seq x y z
N ILE A 1 44.38 -7.77 11.38
CA ILE A 1 45.06 -7.57 10.09
C ILE A 1 46.49 -8.07 10.28
N GLY A 2 46.91 -9.11 9.54
CA GLY A 2 48.30 -9.58 9.49
C GLY A 2 48.97 -9.01 8.25
N ILE A 3 50.20 -8.43 8.39
CA ILE A 3 50.98 -7.97 7.26
C ILE A 3 52.26 -8.80 7.23
N HIS A 4 52.52 -9.46 6.10
CA HIS A 4 53.75 -10.18 5.86
C HIS A 4 54.79 -9.24 5.22
N VAL A 5 55.98 -9.19 5.84
CA VAL A 5 57.06 -8.31 5.37
C VAL A 5 58.28 -9.18 5.08
N GLU A 6 58.79 -9.12 3.85
CA GLU A 6 59.91 -9.93 3.40
C GLU A 6 61.29 -9.43 3.89
N LYS A 7 61.33 -8.20 4.37
CA LYS A 7 62.58 -7.55 4.87
C LYS A 7 62.39 -7.12 6.31
N LYS A 8 63.45 -7.21 7.12
CA LYS A 8 63.46 -6.64 8.47
C LYS A 8 63.40 -5.13 8.39
N LEU A 9 62.31 -4.55 8.89
CA LEU A 9 62.04 -3.11 8.93
C LEU A 9 62.98 -2.44 9.95
N ASP A 10 63.41 -1.21 9.64
CA ASP A 10 64.06 -0.36 10.62
C ASP A 10 63.04 0.24 11.62
N SER A 11 63.53 0.94 12.65
CA SER A 11 62.65 1.49 13.68
C SER A 11 61.68 2.55 13.17
N PHE A 12 62.06 3.33 12.15
CA PHE A 12 61.23 4.35 11.53
C PHE A 12 60.15 3.73 10.63
N GLU A 13 60.56 2.80 9.77
CA GLU A 13 59.64 2.04 8.87
C GLU A 13 58.58 1.28 9.68
N ASN A 14 58.98 0.69 10.82
CA ASN A 14 58.05 -0.03 11.70
C ASN A 14 57.07 0.92 12.38
N GLY A 15 57.52 2.08 12.84
CA GLY A 15 56.66 3.11 13.43
C GLY A 15 55.63 3.64 12.43
N MET A 16 56.06 3.90 11.18
CA MET A 16 55.19 4.37 10.13
C MET A 16 54.14 3.31 9.73
N LEU A 17 54.57 2.05 9.64
CA LEU A 17 53.63 0.93 9.35
C LEU A 17 52.58 0.78 10.45
N LEU A 18 52.97 0.82 11.72
CA LEU A 18 52.02 0.74 12.84
C LEU A 18 51.03 1.90 12.87
N SER A 19 51.50 3.12 12.53
CA SER A 19 50.61 4.29 12.42
C SER A 19 49.57 4.11 11.33
N ILE A 20 49.96 3.66 10.13
CA ILE A 20 49.05 3.39 9.00
C ILE A 20 48.05 2.29 9.37
N ILE A 21 48.50 1.20 9.99
CA ILE A 21 47.61 0.14 10.43
C ILE A 21 46.59 0.66 11.46
N GLY A 22 47.02 1.48 12.39
CA GLY A 22 46.17 2.12 13.39
C GLY A 22 45.08 3.00 12.76
N GLU A 23 45.50 3.85 11.80
CA GLU A 23 44.53 4.68 11.06
C GLU A 23 43.55 3.87 10.22
N CYS A 24 44.01 2.82 9.54
CA CYS A 24 43.16 1.91 8.81
C CYS A 24 42.16 1.17 9.72
N ALA A 25 42.62 0.66 10.86
CA ALA A 25 41.78 0.01 11.84
C ALA A 25 40.69 0.95 12.39
N LEU A 26 41.08 2.20 12.72
CA LEU A 26 40.13 3.21 13.18
C LEU A 26 39.11 3.58 12.09
N ALA A 27 39.56 3.74 10.84
CA ALA A 27 38.68 4.02 9.72
C ALA A 27 37.69 2.88 9.47
N MET A 28 38.14 1.63 9.57
CA MET A 28 37.26 0.44 9.44
C MET A 28 36.24 0.36 10.58
N ASP A 29 36.64 0.62 11.81
CA ASP A 29 35.76 0.63 12.96
C ASP A 29 34.71 1.74 12.88
N ASN A 30 35.14 2.95 12.49
CA ASN A 30 34.23 4.07 12.25
C ASN A 30 33.20 3.75 11.14
N ASN A 31 33.62 3.12 10.05
CA ASN A 31 32.71 2.70 8.96
C ASN A 31 31.72 1.64 9.42
N ARG A 32 32.19 0.66 10.21
CA ARG A 32 31.32 -0.37 10.81
C ARG A 32 30.28 0.26 11.73
N ASN A 33 30.72 1.12 12.65
CA ASN A 33 29.84 1.82 13.58
C ASN A 33 28.82 2.72 12.85
N ALA A 34 29.24 3.37 11.75
CA ALA A 34 28.32 4.16 10.92
C ALA A 34 27.23 3.28 10.27
N LYS A 35 27.60 2.14 9.71
CA LYS A 35 26.64 1.18 9.13
C LYS A 35 25.68 0.58 10.17
N GLU A 36 26.20 0.23 11.35
CA GLU A 36 25.35 -0.29 12.44
C GLU A 36 24.35 0.77 12.92
N LYS A 37 24.75 2.04 13.02
CA LYS A 37 23.85 3.15 13.34
C LYS A 37 22.81 3.38 12.25
N GLU A 38 23.20 3.31 10.98
CA GLU A 38 22.28 3.45 9.85
C GLU A 38 21.23 2.33 9.85
N MET A 39 21.64 1.07 10.03
CA MET A 39 20.73 -0.06 10.14
C MET A 39 19.77 0.08 11.33
N ALA A 40 20.28 0.48 12.49
CA ALA A 40 19.44 0.71 13.67
C ALA A 40 18.43 1.84 13.45
N ALA A 41 18.83 2.92 12.76
CA ALA A 41 17.92 4.01 12.42
C ALA A 41 16.83 3.57 11.43
N VAL A 42 17.16 2.76 10.44
CA VAL A 42 16.17 2.19 9.50
C VAL A 42 15.18 1.28 10.22
N LEU A 43 15.66 0.41 11.10
CA LEU A 43 14.79 -0.46 11.90
C LEU A 43 13.86 0.35 12.81
N ALA A 44 14.39 1.34 13.53
CA ALA A 44 13.60 2.21 14.39
C ALA A 44 12.52 2.98 13.61
N LYS A 45 12.86 3.46 12.41
CA LYS A 45 11.92 4.13 11.51
C LYS A 45 10.81 3.19 11.04
N ASN A 46 11.14 1.96 10.69
CA ASN A 46 10.15 0.95 10.28
C ASN A 46 9.20 0.59 11.42
N GLU A 47 9.73 0.40 12.64
CA GLU A 47 8.89 0.15 13.82
C GLU A 47 7.95 1.36 14.12
N GLN A 48 8.47 2.57 14.00
CA GLN A 48 7.64 3.78 14.16
C GLN A 48 6.54 3.87 13.09
N LEU A 49 6.84 3.53 11.84
CA LEU A 49 5.85 3.49 10.76
C LEU A 49 4.79 2.43 11.02
N ARG A 50 5.18 1.23 11.46
CA ARG A 50 4.24 0.16 11.86
C ARG A 50 3.31 0.61 13.00
N ALA A 51 3.87 1.22 14.04
CA ALA A 51 3.08 1.70 15.17
C ALA A 51 2.08 2.80 14.76
N ASN A 52 2.50 3.71 13.87
CA ASN A 52 1.62 4.76 13.36
C ASN A 52 0.52 4.17 12.46
N LEU A 53 0.85 3.20 11.60
CA LEU A 53 -0.11 2.50 10.75
C LEU A 53 -1.17 1.77 11.59
N LEU A 54 -0.76 1.00 12.61
CA LEU A 54 -1.68 0.29 13.49
C LEU A 54 -2.60 1.25 14.26
N ARG A 55 -2.08 2.41 14.67
CA ARG A 55 -2.89 3.44 15.34
C ARG A 55 -3.92 4.05 14.39
N ALA A 56 -3.53 4.38 13.16
CA ALA A 56 -4.44 4.90 12.14
C ALA A 56 -5.53 3.87 11.80
N ILE A 57 -5.17 2.61 11.54
CA ILE A 57 -6.11 1.52 11.28
C ILE A 57 -7.08 1.34 12.45
N SER A 58 -6.57 1.34 13.69
CA SER A 58 -7.42 1.19 14.88
C SER A 58 -8.44 2.32 15.02
N HIS A 59 -8.05 3.54 14.67
CA HIS A 59 -8.95 4.70 14.64
C HIS A 59 -10.00 4.54 13.56
N ASP A 60 -9.58 4.18 12.35
CA ASP A 60 -10.46 4.07 11.19
C ASP A 60 -11.43 2.88 11.28
N LEU A 61 -11.05 1.80 11.97
CA LEU A 61 -11.95 0.69 12.30
C LEU A 61 -12.99 1.07 13.38
N ARG A 62 -12.61 1.90 14.35
CA ARG A 62 -13.49 2.23 15.46
C ARG A 62 -14.72 3.04 15.04
N THR A 63 -14.55 3.97 14.11
CA THR A 63 -15.62 4.87 13.65
C THR A 63 -16.81 4.11 13.08
N PRO A 64 -16.67 3.25 12.06
CA PRO A 64 -17.80 2.48 11.51
C PRO A 64 -18.33 1.44 12.50
N LEU A 65 -17.46 0.81 13.31
CA LEU A 65 -17.92 -0.10 14.36
C LEU A 65 -18.84 0.60 15.37
N THR A 66 -18.52 1.83 15.74
CA THR A 66 -19.37 2.62 16.63
C THR A 66 -20.69 3.01 15.95
N ALA A 67 -20.66 3.36 14.66
CA ALA A 67 -21.86 3.66 13.88
C ALA A 67 -22.76 2.42 13.73
N ILE A 68 -22.19 1.27 13.36
CA ILE A 68 -22.92 -0.01 13.28
C ILE A 68 -23.57 -0.34 14.63
N SER A 69 -22.81 -0.25 15.73
CA SER A 69 -23.32 -0.55 17.07
C SER A 69 -24.46 0.41 17.46
N GLY A 70 -24.28 1.72 17.25
CA GLY A 70 -25.30 2.73 17.56
C GLY A 70 -26.56 2.59 16.71
N ASN A 71 -26.41 2.32 15.43
CA ASN A 71 -27.51 2.07 14.50
C ASN A 71 -28.30 0.80 14.89
N ALA A 72 -27.58 -0.27 15.23
CA ALA A 72 -28.21 -1.52 15.70
C ALA A 72 -28.94 -1.32 17.03
N GLU A 73 -28.34 -0.61 17.99
CA GLU A 73 -28.97 -0.27 19.27
C GLU A 73 -30.23 0.59 19.08
N ASN A 74 -30.15 1.59 18.17
CA ASN A 74 -31.30 2.43 17.85
C ASN A 74 -32.47 1.61 17.31
N VAL A 75 -32.21 0.67 16.39
CA VAL A 75 -33.27 -0.23 15.88
C VAL A 75 -33.83 -1.11 16.99
N LEU A 76 -32.97 -1.68 17.87
CA LEU A 76 -33.43 -2.54 18.96
C LEU A 76 -34.32 -1.82 19.98
N MET A 77 -33.98 -0.57 20.30
CA MET A 77 -34.72 0.20 21.32
C MET A 77 -35.98 0.86 20.75
N ASN A 78 -35.99 1.24 19.49
CA ASN A 78 -37.04 2.07 18.90
C ASN A 78 -37.77 1.38 17.73
N TYR A 79 -37.71 0.07 17.62
CA TYR A 79 -38.23 -0.70 16.47
C TYR A 79 -39.67 -0.35 16.10
N GLU A 80 -40.55 -0.19 17.11
CA GLU A 80 -41.99 0.10 16.90
C GLU A 80 -42.24 1.57 16.55
N THR A 81 -41.33 2.47 16.89
CA THR A 81 -41.48 3.92 16.63
C THR A 81 -40.84 4.36 15.33
N LEU A 82 -39.88 3.58 14.81
CA LEU A 82 -39.26 3.82 13.52
C LEU A 82 -40.21 3.38 12.39
N ASP A 83 -40.42 4.25 11.40
CA ASP A 83 -41.12 3.86 10.18
C ASP A 83 -40.31 2.89 9.32
N ALA A 84 -40.92 2.34 8.28
CA ALA A 84 -40.28 1.36 7.42
C ALA A 84 -39.08 1.92 6.67
N ASP A 85 -39.20 3.17 6.19
CA ASP A 85 -38.16 3.83 5.39
C ASP A 85 -36.94 4.13 6.26
N MET A 86 -37.15 4.62 7.49
CA MET A 86 -36.07 4.84 8.45
C MET A 86 -35.34 3.54 8.84
N ARG A 87 -36.08 2.44 9.03
CA ARG A 87 -35.46 1.14 9.32
C ARG A 87 -34.62 0.65 8.15
N GLU A 88 -35.14 0.76 6.92
CA GLU A 88 -34.40 0.38 5.71
C GLU A 88 -33.12 1.22 5.55
N GLN A 89 -33.19 2.53 5.80
CA GLN A 89 -32.04 3.41 5.77
C GLN A 89 -30.98 3.00 6.81
N ILE A 90 -31.36 2.73 8.07
CA ILE A 90 -30.44 2.31 9.11
C ILE A 90 -29.78 0.97 8.77
N PHE A 91 -30.55 -0.02 8.27
CA PHE A 91 -29.97 -1.29 7.84
C PHE A 91 -28.98 -1.13 6.68
N LYS A 92 -29.28 -0.23 5.75
CA LYS A 92 -28.37 0.09 4.65
C LYS A 92 -27.07 0.71 5.14
N GLU A 93 -27.13 1.63 6.09
CA GLU A 93 -25.94 2.24 6.72
C GLU A 93 -25.09 1.17 7.44
N ILE A 94 -25.74 0.26 8.22
CA ILE A 94 -25.04 -0.86 8.87
C ILE A 94 -24.35 -1.75 7.83
N PHE A 95 -25.04 -2.06 6.73
CA PHE A 95 -24.51 -2.88 5.67
C PHE A 95 -23.31 -2.21 4.98
N ASP A 96 -23.45 -0.93 4.60
CA ASP A 96 -22.41 -0.17 3.93
C ASP A 96 -21.14 -0.03 4.80
N ASP A 97 -21.30 0.25 6.10
CA ASP A 97 -20.20 0.33 7.07
C ASP A 97 -19.52 -1.04 7.27
N SER A 98 -20.31 -2.12 7.27
CA SER A 98 -19.78 -3.49 7.38
C SER A 98 -18.96 -3.87 6.14
N GLN A 99 -19.43 -3.54 4.93
CA GLN A 99 -18.70 -3.77 3.67
C GLN A 99 -17.37 -2.97 3.63
N TRP A 100 -17.41 -1.74 4.13
CA TRP A 100 -16.20 -0.91 4.23
C TRP A 100 -15.17 -1.52 5.19
N LEU A 101 -15.59 -2.04 6.35
CA LEU A 101 -14.72 -2.74 7.30
C LEU A 101 -14.08 -3.98 6.68
N ILE A 102 -14.85 -4.79 5.94
CA ILE A 102 -14.33 -5.96 5.21
C ILE A 102 -13.21 -5.52 4.26
N GLY A 103 -13.42 -4.46 3.47
CA GLY A 103 -12.41 -3.92 2.57
C GLY A 103 -11.11 -3.49 3.28
N ILE A 104 -11.20 -2.85 4.46
CA ILE A 104 -10.01 -2.50 5.26
C ILE A 104 -9.26 -3.74 5.71
N VAL A 105 -9.96 -4.76 6.21
CA VAL A 105 -9.33 -6.01 6.67
C VAL A 105 -8.64 -6.72 5.51
N GLU A 106 -9.26 -6.81 4.34
CA GLU A 106 -8.65 -7.40 3.15
C GLU A 106 -7.40 -6.66 2.69
N ASN A 107 -7.44 -5.32 2.69
CA ASN A 107 -6.28 -4.50 2.39
C ASN A 107 -5.14 -4.72 3.39
N LEU A 108 -5.44 -4.81 4.70
CA LEU A 108 -4.44 -5.07 5.74
C LEU A 108 -3.79 -6.45 5.57
N LEU A 109 -4.60 -7.49 5.30
CA LEU A 109 -4.11 -8.83 5.02
C LEU A 109 -3.23 -8.87 3.75
N SER A 110 -3.54 -8.06 2.75
CA SER A 110 -2.72 -7.94 1.55
C SER A 110 -1.36 -7.32 1.85
N VAL A 111 -1.32 -6.26 2.66
CA VAL A 111 -0.06 -5.62 3.11
C VAL A 111 0.80 -6.61 3.90
N THR A 112 0.22 -7.33 4.87
CA THR A 112 0.98 -8.30 5.67
C THR A 112 1.58 -9.42 4.83
N ARG A 113 0.84 -9.96 3.84
CA ARG A 113 1.34 -10.98 2.91
C ARG A 113 2.49 -10.47 2.05
N ILE A 114 2.47 -9.19 1.64
CA ILE A 114 3.57 -8.55 0.89
C ILE A 114 4.81 -8.44 1.78
N GLU A 115 4.67 -7.95 3.02
CA GLU A 115 5.78 -7.79 3.96
C GLU A 115 6.45 -9.13 4.32
N GLU A 116 5.68 -10.19 4.49
CA GLU A 116 6.18 -11.55 4.77
C GLU A 116 6.81 -12.24 3.56
N GLY A 117 6.71 -11.64 2.36
CA GLY A 117 7.16 -12.27 1.10
C GLY A 117 6.39 -13.56 0.77
N SER A 118 5.25 -13.78 1.43
CA SER A 118 4.43 -14.99 1.26
C SER A 118 3.42 -14.85 0.10
N MET A 119 3.42 -13.71 -0.60
CA MET A 119 2.50 -13.45 -1.70
C MET A 119 2.93 -14.22 -2.95
N ASN A 120 2.22 -15.29 -3.27
CA ASN A 120 2.36 -16.00 -4.54
C ASN A 120 1.63 -15.23 -5.62
N PHE A 121 2.37 -14.49 -6.46
CA PHE A 121 1.81 -13.78 -7.59
C PHE A 121 1.45 -14.75 -8.71
N ASN A 122 0.19 -14.73 -9.14
CA ASN A 122 -0.27 -15.47 -10.32
C ASN A 122 -0.03 -14.65 -11.60
N MET A 123 1.24 -14.57 -12.00
CA MET A 123 1.68 -13.74 -13.13
C MET A 123 1.32 -14.39 -14.46
N SER A 124 0.37 -13.82 -15.21
CA SER A 124 -0.05 -14.23 -16.55
C SER A 124 -0.12 -13.03 -17.50
N ILE A 125 -0.11 -13.30 -18.81
CA ILE A 125 -0.30 -12.24 -19.81
C ILE A 125 -1.79 -11.91 -19.85
N GLN A 126 -2.12 -10.64 -19.62
CA GLN A 126 -3.48 -10.15 -19.55
C GLN A 126 -3.67 -8.95 -20.47
N LEU A 127 -4.89 -8.78 -20.96
CA LEU A 127 -5.30 -7.62 -21.73
C LEU A 127 -5.72 -6.50 -20.76
N MET A 128 -5.12 -5.34 -20.87
CA MET A 128 -5.35 -4.22 -19.92
C MET A 128 -6.79 -3.73 -19.94
N ASP A 129 -7.43 -3.72 -21.10
CA ASP A 129 -8.83 -3.32 -21.24
C ASP A 129 -9.79 -4.24 -20.47
N GLU A 130 -9.55 -5.56 -20.49
CA GLU A 130 -10.33 -6.54 -19.71
C GLU A 130 -10.16 -6.29 -18.20
N VAL A 131 -8.94 -6.04 -17.74
CA VAL A 131 -8.63 -5.77 -16.32
C VAL A 131 -9.30 -4.49 -15.85
N ILE A 132 -9.28 -3.42 -16.67
CA ILE A 132 -9.96 -2.16 -16.36
C ILE A 132 -11.49 -2.37 -16.36
N SER A 133 -12.02 -3.09 -17.33
CA SER A 133 -13.46 -3.39 -17.44
C SER A 133 -13.97 -4.18 -16.25
N GLU A 134 -13.19 -5.18 -15.78
CA GLU A 134 -13.51 -5.95 -14.57
C GLU A 134 -13.52 -5.03 -13.32
N ALA A 135 -12.51 -4.17 -13.16
CA ALA A 135 -12.47 -3.21 -12.06
C ALA A 135 -13.69 -2.28 -12.05
N LEU A 136 -14.07 -1.75 -13.21
CA LEU A 136 -15.23 -0.87 -13.34
C LEU A 136 -16.56 -1.59 -13.12
N ALA A 137 -16.66 -2.90 -13.38
CA ALA A 137 -17.83 -3.69 -13.08
C ALA A 137 -18.11 -3.75 -11.57
N HIS A 138 -17.06 -3.80 -10.74
CA HIS A 138 -17.16 -3.76 -9.27
C HIS A 138 -17.63 -2.40 -8.72
N ILE A 139 -17.37 -1.32 -9.45
CA ILE A 139 -17.66 0.07 -9.02
C ILE A 139 -19.05 0.55 -9.52
N ARG A 140 -19.76 -0.24 -10.33
CA ARG A 140 -21.00 0.18 -11.03
C ARG A 140 -22.05 0.84 -10.14
N GLN A 141 -22.23 0.41 -8.91
CA GLN A 141 -23.25 0.99 -8.00
C GLN A 141 -22.86 2.39 -7.48
N LYS A 142 -21.56 2.69 -7.38
CA LYS A 142 -21.03 3.99 -6.90
C LYS A 142 -20.86 4.99 -8.05
N ARG A 143 -20.99 4.55 -9.31
CA ARG A 143 -20.74 5.32 -10.54
C ARG A 143 -21.78 6.42 -10.83
N ASN A 144 -22.96 6.40 -10.20
CA ASN A 144 -24.07 7.32 -10.48
C ASN A 144 -23.77 8.81 -10.22
N ARG A 145 -22.58 9.14 -9.74
CA ARG A 145 -22.17 10.48 -9.31
C ARG A 145 -21.10 11.13 -10.17
N HIS A 146 -20.38 10.33 -10.97
CA HIS A 146 -19.24 10.78 -11.78
C HIS A 146 -19.29 10.16 -13.16
N ASP A 147 -18.85 10.90 -14.17
CA ASP A 147 -18.62 10.37 -15.50
C ASP A 147 -17.22 9.72 -15.54
N ILE A 148 -17.16 8.41 -15.87
CA ILE A 148 -15.90 7.67 -15.91
C ILE A 148 -15.61 7.27 -17.34
N GLU A 149 -14.57 7.87 -17.91
CA GLU A 149 -14.07 7.60 -19.25
C GLU A 149 -12.86 6.67 -19.19
N VAL A 150 -12.79 5.72 -20.12
CA VAL A 150 -11.62 4.84 -20.28
C VAL A 150 -10.98 5.11 -21.62
N TYR A 151 -9.67 5.33 -21.61
CA TYR A 151 -8.86 5.48 -22.79
C TYR A 151 -7.69 4.52 -22.77
N CYS A 152 -7.66 3.57 -23.71
CA CYS A 152 -6.51 2.70 -23.97
C CYS A 152 -5.84 3.16 -25.25
N GLU A 153 -4.52 3.39 -25.21
CA GLU A 153 -3.73 3.83 -26.37
C GLU A 153 -3.71 2.80 -27.50
N ASP A 154 -3.79 1.50 -27.14
CA ASP A 154 -3.80 0.39 -28.06
C ASP A 154 -4.87 -0.62 -27.64
N GLU A 155 -5.65 -1.16 -28.58
CA GLU A 155 -6.68 -2.17 -28.31
C GLU A 155 -6.08 -3.50 -27.80
N LEU A 156 -4.82 -3.80 -28.14
CA LEU A 156 -4.10 -5.01 -27.73
C LEU A 156 -2.99 -4.71 -26.72
N LEU A 157 -3.28 -3.88 -25.73
CA LEU A 157 -2.34 -3.53 -24.68
C LEU A 157 -2.17 -4.70 -23.70
N LEU A 158 -1.18 -5.55 -23.95
CA LEU A 158 -0.86 -6.75 -23.14
C LEU A 158 0.23 -6.46 -22.13
N ALA A 159 0.05 -6.96 -20.89
CA ALA A 159 1.09 -6.93 -19.87
C ALA A 159 1.08 -8.22 -19.03
N LYS A 160 2.27 -8.60 -18.53
CA LYS A 160 2.40 -9.72 -17.60
C LYS A 160 2.12 -9.23 -16.19
N MET A 161 1.01 -9.66 -15.59
CA MET A 161 0.56 -9.20 -14.29
C MET A 161 -0.27 -10.27 -13.55
N ASP A 162 -0.49 -10.05 -12.27
CA ASP A 162 -1.57 -10.71 -11.53
C ASP A 162 -2.85 -9.86 -11.70
N ALA A 163 -3.80 -10.34 -12.51
CA ALA A 163 -5.00 -9.59 -12.85
C ALA A 163 -5.80 -9.18 -11.61
N LYS A 164 -5.97 -10.09 -10.64
CA LYS A 164 -6.75 -9.82 -9.41
C LYS A 164 -6.18 -8.67 -8.61
N LEU A 165 -4.86 -8.60 -8.49
CA LEU A 165 -4.20 -7.52 -7.76
C LEU A 165 -4.31 -6.19 -8.50
N ILE A 166 -4.13 -6.19 -9.82
CA ILE A 166 -4.25 -4.96 -10.61
C ILE A 166 -5.70 -4.46 -10.63
N VAL A 167 -6.68 -5.35 -10.76
CA VAL A 167 -8.12 -5.01 -10.60
C VAL A 167 -8.34 -4.31 -9.26
N GLN A 168 -7.81 -4.85 -8.15
CA GLN A 168 -7.95 -4.24 -6.83
C GLN A 168 -7.27 -2.86 -6.74
N VAL A 169 -6.09 -2.70 -7.34
CA VAL A 169 -5.40 -1.40 -7.40
C VAL A 169 -6.26 -0.37 -8.15
N ILE A 170 -6.80 -0.73 -9.30
CA ILE A 170 -7.65 0.16 -10.10
C ILE A 170 -8.92 0.54 -9.32
N ILE A 171 -9.58 -0.43 -8.68
CA ILE A 171 -10.75 -0.19 -7.82
C ILE A 171 -10.40 0.86 -6.76
N ASN A 172 -9.31 0.66 -6.00
CA ASN A 172 -8.89 1.56 -4.95
C ASN A 172 -8.59 2.99 -5.47
N LEU A 173 -7.94 3.11 -6.62
CA LEU A 173 -7.64 4.42 -7.21
C LEU A 173 -8.90 5.14 -7.67
N VAL A 174 -9.82 4.43 -8.33
CA VAL A 174 -11.08 5.03 -8.82
C VAL A 174 -12.01 5.37 -7.66
N GLU A 175 -12.12 4.52 -6.63
CA GLU A 175 -12.90 4.83 -5.43
C GLU A 175 -12.35 6.05 -4.69
N ASN A 176 -11.02 6.20 -4.61
CA ASN A 176 -10.39 7.39 -4.07
C ASN A 176 -10.73 8.63 -4.91
N ALA A 177 -10.66 8.54 -6.23
CA ALA A 177 -11.05 9.63 -7.11
C ALA A 177 -12.52 10.03 -6.88
N ILE A 178 -13.45 9.06 -6.83
CA ILE A 178 -14.87 9.31 -6.56
C ILE A 178 -15.07 9.98 -5.18
N LYS A 179 -14.34 9.52 -4.16
CA LYS A 179 -14.48 10.00 -2.77
C LYS A 179 -13.98 11.43 -2.58
N TYR A 180 -12.88 11.78 -3.24
CA TYR A 180 -12.16 13.03 -2.96
C TYR A 180 -12.37 14.10 -4.03
N THR A 181 -13.16 13.84 -5.07
CA THR A 181 -13.51 14.85 -6.08
C THR A 181 -14.95 15.36 -5.90
N PRO A 182 -15.23 16.62 -6.30
CA PRO A 182 -16.57 17.16 -6.26
C PRO A 182 -17.54 16.37 -7.15
N TYR A 183 -18.81 16.42 -6.79
CA TYR A 183 -19.90 15.78 -7.54
C TYR A 183 -19.92 16.23 -9.01
N GLY A 184 -20.03 15.28 -9.95
CA GLY A 184 -20.08 15.58 -11.40
C GLY A 184 -18.72 15.77 -12.05
N THR A 185 -17.60 15.56 -11.30
CA THR A 185 -16.27 15.55 -11.91
C THR A 185 -16.11 14.37 -12.86
N SER A 186 -15.53 14.60 -14.05
CA SER A 186 -15.14 13.53 -14.97
C SER A 186 -13.84 12.87 -14.47
N ILE A 187 -13.86 11.55 -14.31
CA ILE A 187 -12.71 10.73 -13.94
C ILE A 187 -12.26 9.98 -15.18
N ARG A 188 -10.97 10.10 -15.53
CA ARG A 188 -10.44 9.43 -16.71
C ARG A 188 -9.40 8.39 -16.33
N ILE A 189 -9.60 7.16 -16.82
CA ILE A 189 -8.63 6.06 -16.71
C ILE A 189 -7.89 5.98 -18.03
N VAL A 190 -6.57 6.16 -18.01
CA VAL A 190 -5.72 6.15 -19.19
C VAL A 190 -4.71 5.04 -19.09
N ALA A 191 -4.72 4.10 -20.03
CA ALA A 191 -3.72 3.05 -20.18
C ALA A 191 -2.83 3.32 -21.40
N ARG A 192 -1.51 3.36 -21.19
CA ARG A 192 -0.51 3.66 -22.23
C ARG A 192 0.62 2.66 -22.20
N LYS A 193 1.20 2.42 -23.38
CA LYS A 193 2.41 1.62 -23.50
C LYS A 193 3.64 2.49 -23.21
N GLU A 194 4.47 2.04 -22.31
CA GLU A 194 5.81 2.58 -22.08
C GLU A 194 6.88 1.60 -22.56
N ALA A 195 8.14 2.02 -22.62
CA ALA A 195 9.22 1.25 -23.26
C ALA A 195 9.30 -0.23 -22.81
N LYS A 196 9.05 -0.54 -21.53
CA LYS A 196 9.09 -1.90 -20.96
C LYS A 196 7.91 -2.20 -20.02
N ALA A 197 6.91 -1.36 -20.00
CA ALA A 197 5.78 -1.45 -19.05
C ALA A 197 4.49 -0.94 -19.70
N VAL A 198 3.38 -1.19 -19.03
CA VAL A 198 2.11 -0.51 -19.26
C VAL A 198 1.85 0.41 -18.08
N ALA A 199 1.61 1.68 -18.35
CA ALA A 199 1.22 2.65 -17.34
C ALA A 199 -0.29 2.82 -17.34
N VAL A 200 -0.91 2.77 -16.14
CA VAL A 200 -2.32 3.09 -15.94
C VAL A 200 -2.40 4.30 -15.02
N SER A 201 -3.14 5.31 -15.44
CA SER A 201 -3.34 6.55 -14.69
C SER A 201 -4.83 6.79 -14.47
N VAL A 202 -5.19 7.23 -13.27
CA VAL A 202 -6.52 7.74 -12.93
C VAL A 202 -6.40 9.22 -12.70
N ILE A 203 -7.12 10.03 -13.49
CA ILE A 203 -7.00 11.48 -13.60
C ILE A 203 -8.35 12.13 -13.32
#